data_06134b85c3e4a23bb6239eddf8d4206f
#
_entry.id   06134b85c3e4a23bb6239eddf8d4206f
#
_cell.length_a   1.000
_cell.length_b   1.000
_cell.length_c   1.000
_cell.angle_alpha   90.00
_cell.angle_beta   90.00
_cell.angle_gamma   90.00
#
_symmetry.space_group_name_H-M   'P 1'
#
loop_
_entity.id
_entity.type
_entity.pdbx_description
1 polymer ?
#
loop_
_entity_poly.entity_id
_entity_poly.type
_entity_poly.pdbx_seq_one_letter_code
_entity_poly.pdbx_strand_id
1 'polypeptide(L)'
;MRRVVITGIGVVAPGRPGTREFWSLLTEGRTATRAVSLFDASSFRSRVAAEADFDPLAHGFTAEESARLDRAALFALTAAREAVADAGAALDPVRTGVTLGSALGCTTGLDAEYGVVSERGTRRLVDHTKAVAHLHDYLVPSSMAAEVARAAGAQGPVALVSTGCTSGLDAIGHAVDLVREGSADVMLAGATEAPITPITAACFDAIRATSTRNDDPATASRPFDATRNGFVLGEGCAVLVLEEYGHARRRGAHIYAEIAGFASRSNAYHMTGLRPDGVEMAAAITAALDEARLAPDRIDYVNAHGSGTKQNDKHETEAFKRALGQHAYEVPVSSIKSMIGHSLGAIGALEVAACALAIEHDTVPPTANLHEPDPACDLDYTPLTARSRRTDAVLTVGSGFGGFQSAMILTDPGLTPKAED
;
A
#
# COMPACT_ATOMS: atom_id res chain seq x y z
N MET A 1 -14.09 4.27 -23.12
CA MET A 1 -14.03 4.31 -21.62
C MET A 1 -13.20 5.53 -21.23
N ARG A 2 -13.55 6.23 -20.13
CA ARG A 2 -12.73 7.36 -19.63
C ARG A 2 -11.38 6.82 -19.11
N ARG A 3 -10.28 7.46 -19.49
CA ARG A 3 -8.94 7.12 -18.99
C ARG A 3 -8.72 7.79 -17.64
N VAL A 4 -7.99 7.15 -16.75
CA VAL A 4 -7.75 7.63 -15.38
C VAL A 4 -6.25 7.74 -15.14
N VAL A 5 -5.80 8.92 -14.72
CA VAL A 5 -4.39 9.23 -14.56
C VAL A 5 -4.08 9.72 -13.14
N ILE A 6 -2.84 9.50 -12.72
CA ILE A 6 -2.29 10.00 -11.45
C ILE A 6 -1.66 11.35 -11.72
N THR A 7 -2.15 12.39 -11.03
CA THR A 7 -1.65 13.76 -11.20
C THR A 7 -1.02 14.33 -9.93
N GLY A 8 -1.15 13.63 -8.80
CA GLY A 8 -0.50 14.04 -7.56
C GLY A 8 -0.29 12.84 -6.65
N ILE A 9 0.80 12.88 -5.89
CA ILE A 9 1.23 11.82 -4.96
C ILE A 9 1.57 12.45 -3.61
N GLY A 10 1.07 11.86 -2.54
CA GLY A 10 1.47 12.20 -1.17
C GLY A 10 1.71 10.94 -0.36
N VAL A 11 2.80 10.92 0.41
CA VAL A 11 3.28 9.72 1.08
C VAL A 11 3.68 9.99 2.53
N VAL A 12 3.20 9.13 3.43
CA VAL A 12 3.79 8.91 4.75
C VAL A 12 4.27 7.46 4.80
N ALA A 13 5.58 7.26 4.86
CA ALA A 13 6.19 5.94 4.87
C ALA A 13 7.17 5.81 6.06
N PRO A 14 7.60 4.59 6.40
CA PRO A 14 8.65 4.38 7.39
C PRO A 14 9.91 5.20 7.10
N GLY A 15 10.51 5.74 8.16
CA GLY A 15 11.48 6.81 8.07
C GLY A 15 10.80 8.17 7.94
N ARG A 16 11.36 9.09 7.17
CA ARG A 16 10.83 10.46 7.05
C ARG A 16 9.64 10.51 6.10
N PRO A 17 8.54 11.18 6.49
CA PRO A 17 7.40 11.43 5.61
C PRO A 17 7.77 12.29 4.40
N GLY A 18 7.04 12.09 3.30
CA GLY A 18 7.15 12.84 2.06
C GLY A 18 7.51 11.96 0.86
N THR A 19 6.95 12.29 -0.30
CA THR A 19 7.11 11.53 -1.55
C THR A 19 8.58 11.49 -1.99
N ARG A 20 9.30 12.59 -1.86
CA ARG A 20 10.72 12.66 -2.21
C ARG A 20 11.59 11.79 -1.30
N GLU A 21 11.37 11.84 -0.01
CA GLU A 21 12.08 11.05 1.01
C GLU A 21 11.81 9.56 0.83
N PHE A 22 10.57 9.21 0.53
CA PHE A 22 10.16 7.85 0.18
C PHE A 22 10.91 7.34 -1.05
N TRP A 23 10.91 8.10 -2.15
CA TRP A 23 11.62 7.71 -3.38
C TRP A 23 13.13 7.57 -3.18
N SER A 24 13.75 8.50 -2.45
CA SER A 24 15.18 8.41 -2.09
C SER A 24 15.49 7.15 -1.28
N LEU A 25 14.66 6.82 -0.26
CA LEU A 25 14.83 5.60 0.53
C LEU A 25 14.76 4.35 -0.36
N LEU A 26 13.80 4.29 -1.29
CA LEU A 26 13.63 3.14 -2.18
C LEU A 26 14.80 2.99 -3.15
N THR A 27 15.20 4.06 -3.83
CA THR A 27 16.26 4.00 -4.86
C THR A 27 17.66 3.80 -4.28
N GLU A 28 17.89 4.26 -3.06
CA GLU A 28 19.14 4.02 -2.33
C GLU A 28 19.21 2.62 -1.69
N GLY A 29 18.12 1.83 -1.74
CA GLY A 29 18.06 0.51 -1.13
C GLY A 29 18.18 0.54 0.40
N ARG A 30 17.84 1.67 1.03
CA ARG A 30 17.93 1.82 2.49
C ARG A 30 16.73 1.17 3.18
N THR A 31 16.97 0.52 4.31
CA THR A 31 15.91 -0.06 5.12
C THR A 31 15.50 0.88 6.27
N ALA A 32 14.20 0.99 6.52
CA ALA A 32 13.63 1.69 7.67
C ALA A 32 13.17 0.73 8.78
N THR A 33 13.49 -0.56 8.66
CA THR A 33 13.17 -1.56 9.70
C THR A 33 14.10 -1.41 10.89
N ARG A 34 13.52 -1.39 12.09
CA ARG A 34 14.24 -1.17 13.35
C ARG A 34 13.57 -1.91 14.51
N ALA A 35 14.18 -1.89 15.69
CA ALA A 35 13.51 -2.36 16.90
C ALA A 35 12.25 -1.51 17.16
N VAL A 36 11.14 -2.16 17.57
CA VAL A 36 9.90 -1.48 17.93
C VAL A 36 10.16 -0.45 19.02
N SER A 37 9.68 0.79 18.81
CA SER A 37 9.81 1.89 19.76
C SER A 37 8.47 2.43 20.26
N LEU A 38 7.37 2.15 19.56
CA LEU A 38 6.04 2.67 19.89
C LEU A 38 5.40 2.03 21.13
N PHE A 39 5.87 0.84 21.53
CA PHE A 39 5.44 0.15 22.75
C PHE A 39 6.54 -0.81 23.25
N ASP A 40 6.40 -1.32 24.48
CA ASP A 40 7.31 -2.36 25.01
C ASP A 40 7.03 -3.71 24.35
N ALA A 41 7.89 -4.07 23.38
CA ALA A 41 7.80 -5.32 22.64
C ALA A 41 8.63 -6.47 23.26
N SER A 42 9.17 -6.32 24.48
CA SER A 42 10.11 -7.29 25.08
C SER A 42 9.53 -8.70 25.24
N SER A 43 8.21 -8.82 25.42
CA SER A 43 7.49 -10.11 25.58
C SER A 43 7.09 -10.76 24.26
N PHE A 44 7.25 -10.08 23.11
CA PHE A 44 6.83 -10.59 21.81
C PHE A 44 7.95 -11.36 21.10
N ARG A 45 7.55 -12.31 20.23
CA ARG A 45 8.48 -13.06 19.37
C ARG A 45 9.17 -12.15 18.37
N SER A 46 8.37 -11.30 17.70
CA SER A 46 8.87 -10.28 16.80
C SER A 46 8.96 -8.95 17.53
N ARG A 47 10.14 -8.35 17.51
CA ARG A 47 10.42 -7.05 18.14
C ARG A 47 10.93 -6.03 17.12
N VAL A 48 10.59 -6.25 15.85
CA VAL A 48 11.02 -5.44 14.70
C VAL A 48 9.81 -4.87 14.01
N ALA A 49 9.89 -3.59 13.66
CA ALA A 49 8.89 -2.91 12.86
C ALA A 49 9.54 -1.86 11.93
N ALA A 50 8.78 -1.38 10.96
CA ALA A 50 9.13 -0.23 10.14
C ALA A 50 8.18 0.92 10.50
N GLU A 51 8.67 1.83 11.33
CA GLU A 51 7.92 2.95 11.90
C GLU A 51 8.18 4.25 11.14
N ALA A 52 7.15 5.07 10.95
CA ALA A 52 7.28 6.41 10.39
C ALA A 52 7.74 7.41 11.47
N ASP A 53 8.71 8.24 11.13
CA ASP A 53 9.20 9.32 11.98
C ASP A 53 8.23 10.52 11.88
N PHE A 54 7.04 10.35 12.45
CA PHE A 54 5.92 11.26 12.27
C PHE A 54 5.55 11.99 13.56
N ASP A 55 5.69 13.31 13.52
CA ASP A 55 5.20 14.24 14.53
C ASP A 55 4.04 15.05 13.96
N PRO A 56 2.80 14.90 14.45
CA PRO A 56 1.65 15.64 13.94
C PRO A 56 1.83 17.17 13.98
N LEU A 57 2.45 17.69 15.02
CA LEU A 57 2.66 19.14 15.16
C LEU A 57 3.58 19.70 14.08
N ALA A 58 4.60 18.94 13.70
CA ALA A 58 5.50 19.30 12.59
C ALA A 58 4.81 19.27 11.22
N HIS A 59 3.68 18.55 11.11
CA HIS A 59 2.84 18.46 9.92
C HIS A 59 1.61 19.39 9.96
N GLY A 60 1.63 20.40 10.85
CA GLY A 60 0.63 21.48 10.90
C GLY A 60 -0.69 21.10 11.54
N PHE A 61 -0.75 20.01 12.31
CA PHE A 61 -1.90 19.71 13.16
C PHE A 61 -1.80 20.47 14.49
N THR A 62 -2.93 20.86 15.03
CA THR A 62 -3.00 21.38 16.38
C THR A 62 -2.87 20.27 17.43
N ALA A 63 -2.58 20.63 18.68
CA ALA A 63 -2.55 19.66 19.78
C ALA A 63 -3.93 18.98 19.98
N GLU A 64 -5.03 19.72 19.76
CA GLU A 64 -6.39 19.21 19.85
C GLU A 64 -6.68 18.19 18.73
N GLU A 65 -6.32 18.49 17.47
CA GLU A 65 -6.44 17.56 16.35
C GLU A 65 -5.60 16.31 16.56
N SER A 66 -4.36 16.48 17.03
CA SER A 66 -3.44 15.37 17.33
C SER A 66 -3.96 14.43 18.41
N ALA A 67 -4.68 14.98 19.40
CA ALA A 67 -5.29 14.20 20.47
C ALA A 67 -6.60 13.51 20.03
N ARG A 68 -7.33 14.08 19.05
CA ARG A 68 -8.62 13.58 18.59
C ARG A 68 -8.49 12.54 17.48
N LEU A 69 -7.53 12.71 16.57
CA LEU A 69 -7.40 11.88 15.38
C LEU A 69 -6.53 10.65 15.65
N ASP A 70 -6.97 9.49 15.14
CA ASP A 70 -6.12 8.31 15.12
C ASP A 70 -4.87 8.55 14.26
N ARG A 71 -3.77 7.87 14.58
CA ARG A 71 -2.51 7.97 13.84
C ARG A 71 -2.68 7.69 12.35
N ALA A 72 -3.51 6.70 11.97
CA ALA A 72 -3.81 6.39 10.57
C ALA A 72 -4.57 7.52 9.87
N ALA A 73 -5.48 8.21 10.57
CA ALA A 73 -6.18 9.39 10.04
C ALA A 73 -5.23 10.58 9.85
N LEU A 74 -4.29 10.80 10.78
CA LEU A 74 -3.25 11.83 10.66
C LEU A 74 -2.35 11.57 9.44
N PHE A 75 -1.96 10.32 9.19
CA PHE A 75 -1.23 9.93 7.99
C PHE A 75 -2.03 10.24 6.72
N ALA A 76 -3.30 9.84 6.67
CA ALA A 76 -4.17 10.06 5.53
C ALA A 76 -4.34 11.55 5.20
N LEU A 77 -4.55 12.39 6.21
CA LEU A 77 -4.67 13.83 6.03
C LEU A 77 -3.36 14.47 5.55
N THR A 78 -2.22 14.02 6.09
CA THR A 78 -0.90 14.50 5.66
C THR A 78 -0.64 14.15 4.20
N ALA A 79 -0.81 12.88 3.83
CA ALA A 79 -0.61 12.42 2.46
C ALA A 79 -1.60 13.07 1.49
N ALA A 80 -2.88 13.25 1.89
CA ALA A 80 -3.87 13.91 1.04
C ALA A 80 -3.52 15.39 0.78
N ARG A 81 -3.05 16.12 1.80
CA ARG A 81 -2.59 17.52 1.64
C ARG A 81 -1.40 17.60 0.67
N GLU A 82 -0.41 16.70 0.81
CA GLU A 82 0.73 16.63 -0.10
C GLU A 82 0.28 16.31 -1.53
N ALA A 83 -0.55 15.29 -1.73
CA ALA A 83 -1.04 14.89 -3.04
C ALA A 83 -1.81 16.00 -3.76
N VAL A 84 -2.69 16.72 -3.04
CA VAL A 84 -3.46 17.83 -3.62
C VAL A 84 -2.55 19.01 -3.98
N ALA A 85 -1.56 19.31 -3.13
CA ALA A 85 -0.57 20.34 -3.41
C ALA A 85 0.30 19.98 -4.62
N ASP A 86 0.74 18.75 -4.72
CA ASP A 86 1.52 18.22 -5.83
C ASP A 86 0.72 18.25 -7.14
N ALA A 87 -0.53 17.82 -7.13
CA ALA A 87 -1.41 17.91 -8.30
C ALA A 87 -1.66 19.34 -8.78
N GLY A 88 -1.56 20.35 -7.91
CA GLY A 88 -1.96 21.72 -8.20
C GLY A 88 -3.41 21.83 -8.66
N ALA A 89 -4.28 20.89 -8.24
CA ALA A 89 -5.66 20.80 -8.69
C ALA A 89 -6.58 21.73 -7.88
N ALA A 90 -7.42 22.51 -8.57
CA ALA A 90 -8.61 23.09 -7.97
C ALA A 90 -9.69 22.00 -7.90
N LEU A 91 -10.08 21.60 -6.71
CA LEU A 91 -11.06 20.55 -6.50
C LEU A 91 -12.49 21.12 -6.61
N ASP A 92 -13.27 20.62 -7.57
CA ASP A 92 -14.71 20.86 -7.59
C ASP A 92 -15.35 19.97 -6.51
N PRO A 93 -16.00 20.54 -5.47
CA PRO A 93 -16.54 19.76 -4.37
C PRO A 93 -17.46 18.61 -4.82
N VAL A 94 -18.38 18.86 -5.72
CA VAL A 94 -19.39 17.87 -6.16
C VAL A 94 -18.79 16.80 -7.06
N ARG A 95 -17.73 17.12 -7.79
CA ARG A 95 -17.04 16.23 -8.72
C ARG A 95 -15.79 15.58 -8.14
N THR A 96 -15.49 15.84 -6.84
CA THR A 96 -14.35 15.26 -6.12
C THR A 96 -14.84 14.27 -5.07
N GLY A 97 -14.30 13.05 -5.09
CA GLY A 97 -14.60 12.01 -4.12
C GLY A 97 -13.34 11.55 -3.38
N VAL A 98 -13.53 10.64 -2.42
CA VAL A 98 -12.47 10.02 -1.61
C VAL A 98 -12.69 8.52 -1.50
N THR A 99 -11.69 7.72 -1.80
CA THR A 99 -11.70 6.27 -1.51
C THR A 99 -10.40 5.88 -0.83
N LEU A 100 -10.48 5.46 0.43
CA LEU A 100 -9.33 4.96 1.18
C LEU A 100 -9.45 3.46 1.44
N GLY A 101 -8.29 2.81 1.55
CA GLY A 101 -8.15 1.44 2.00
C GLY A 101 -7.58 1.37 3.41
N SER A 102 -8.02 0.40 4.21
CA SER A 102 -7.40 0.04 5.49
C SER A 102 -7.78 -1.38 5.86
N ALA A 103 -6.84 -2.15 6.38
CA ALA A 103 -7.10 -3.51 6.85
C ALA A 103 -7.68 -3.54 8.26
N LEU A 104 -7.20 -2.66 9.14
CA LEU A 104 -7.48 -2.69 10.58
C LEU A 104 -8.24 -1.45 11.10
N GLY A 105 -8.22 -0.36 10.34
CA GLY A 105 -8.83 0.90 10.76
C GLY A 105 -8.02 1.64 11.84
N CYS A 106 -8.72 2.34 12.74
CA CYS A 106 -8.12 3.20 13.76
C CYS A 106 -7.64 2.40 14.98
N THR A 107 -6.71 1.45 14.78
CA THR A 107 -6.27 0.55 15.85
C THR A 107 -5.49 1.23 16.96
N THR A 108 -4.74 2.29 16.66
CA THR A 108 -3.93 3.00 17.66
C THR A 108 -4.80 3.71 18.69
N GLY A 109 -5.78 4.49 18.24
CA GLY A 109 -6.73 5.19 19.13
C GLY A 109 -7.64 4.23 19.86
N LEU A 110 -8.14 3.21 19.17
CA LEU A 110 -9.04 2.22 19.79
C LEU A 110 -8.35 1.41 20.89
N ASP A 111 -7.10 0.95 20.68
CA ASP A 111 -6.33 0.19 21.70
C ASP A 111 -6.05 1.07 22.92
N ALA A 112 -5.65 2.33 22.72
CA ALA A 112 -5.40 3.27 23.79
C ALA A 112 -6.66 3.54 24.64
N GLU A 113 -7.79 3.86 23.98
CA GLU A 113 -9.05 4.17 24.68
C GLU A 113 -9.66 2.93 25.33
N TYR A 114 -9.55 1.74 24.72
CA TYR A 114 -9.96 0.51 25.39
C TYR A 114 -9.18 0.28 26.70
N GLY A 115 -7.90 0.60 26.71
CA GLY A 115 -7.08 0.58 27.94
C GLY A 115 -7.64 1.48 29.03
N VAL A 116 -8.15 2.66 28.70
CA VAL A 116 -8.75 3.60 29.67
C VAL A 116 -10.08 3.06 30.21
N VAL A 117 -11.03 2.72 29.33
CA VAL A 117 -12.40 2.34 29.73
C VAL A 117 -12.47 0.96 30.41
N SER A 118 -11.49 0.09 30.18
CA SER A 118 -11.37 -1.23 30.79
C SER A 118 -10.43 -1.29 31.99
N GLU A 119 -9.84 -0.14 32.41
CA GLU A 119 -8.79 -0.08 33.43
C GLU A 119 -7.67 -1.11 33.14
N ARG A 120 -7.14 -1.06 31.90
CA ARG A 120 -6.13 -1.99 31.37
C ARG A 120 -6.58 -3.47 31.42
N GLY A 121 -7.85 -3.71 31.07
CA GLY A 121 -8.41 -5.06 31.02
C GLY A 121 -8.79 -5.66 32.37
N THR A 122 -8.67 -4.92 33.46
CA THR A 122 -9.06 -5.40 34.79
C THR A 122 -10.58 -5.43 35.00
N ARG A 123 -11.32 -4.64 34.22
CA ARG A 123 -12.79 -4.59 34.25
C ARG A 123 -13.38 -5.33 33.07
N ARG A 124 -14.24 -6.33 33.36
CA ARG A 124 -14.96 -7.07 32.32
C ARG A 124 -16.00 -6.21 31.59
N LEU A 125 -16.69 -5.32 32.33
CA LEU A 125 -17.58 -4.33 31.75
C LEU A 125 -16.85 -2.99 31.70
N VAL A 126 -16.76 -2.42 30.50
CA VAL A 126 -16.13 -1.12 30.28
C VAL A 126 -16.91 -0.01 30.95
N ASP A 127 -16.22 0.98 31.46
CA ASP A 127 -16.81 2.17 32.03
C ASP A 127 -16.95 3.25 30.95
N HIS A 128 -18.11 3.31 30.31
CA HIS A 128 -18.39 4.24 29.24
C HIS A 128 -18.30 5.71 29.65
N THR A 129 -18.40 6.02 30.98
CA THR A 129 -18.28 7.39 31.44
C THR A 129 -16.86 7.95 31.37
N LYS A 130 -15.86 7.09 31.21
CA LYS A 130 -14.46 7.43 31.02
C LYS A 130 -14.06 7.58 29.53
N ALA A 131 -14.96 7.20 28.62
CA ALA A 131 -14.69 7.27 27.20
C ALA A 131 -14.61 8.72 26.70
N VAL A 132 -13.68 8.97 25.78
CA VAL A 132 -13.64 10.26 25.07
C VAL A 132 -14.86 10.43 24.16
N ALA A 133 -15.31 11.66 23.95
CA ALA A 133 -16.49 11.95 23.14
C ALA A 133 -16.37 11.46 21.68
N HIS A 134 -15.15 11.38 21.16
CA HIS A 134 -14.83 10.98 19.79
C HIS A 134 -14.46 9.48 19.65
N LEU A 135 -14.72 8.65 20.66
CA LEU A 135 -14.47 7.20 20.59
C LEU A 135 -15.16 6.53 19.38
N HIS A 136 -16.32 7.07 18.99
CA HIS A 136 -17.03 6.59 17.78
C HIS A 136 -16.16 6.68 16.52
N ASP A 137 -15.35 7.73 16.37
CA ASP A 137 -14.49 7.95 15.20
C ASP A 137 -13.41 6.86 15.07
N TYR A 138 -12.96 6.30 16.21
CA TYR A 138 -12.01 5.18 16.22
C TYR A 138 -12.69 3.84 15.91
N LEU A 139 -13.92 3.67 16.34
CA LEU A 139 -14.66 2.42 16.12
C LEU A 139 -15.13 2.25 14.68
N VAL A 140 -15.35 3.35 13.96
CA VAL A 140 -15.89 3.34 12.59
C VAL A 140 -14.79 3.69 11.59
N PRO A 141 -14.18 2.69 10.90
CA PRO A 141 -13.01 2.93 10.04
C PRO A 141 -13.25 3.94 8.90
N SER A 142 -14.49 4.10 8.43
CA SER A 142 -14.85 5.09 7.41
C SER A 142 -14.64 6.54 7.87
N SER A 143 -14.47 6.79 9.17
CA SER A 143 -14.11 8.12 9.70
C SER A 143 -12.85 8.69 9.05
N MET A 144 -11.84 7.84 8.74
CA MET A 144 -10.61 8.27 8.06
C MET A 144 -10.88 8.87 6.69
N ALA A 145 -11.74 8.21 5.88
CA ALA A 145 -12.12 8.74 4.56
C ALA A 145 -12.98 10.01 4.69
N ALA A 146 -13.87 10.06 5.69
CA ALA A 146 -14.70 11.24 5.99
C ALA A 146 -13.85 12.44 6.42
N GLU A 147 -12.80 12.25 7.23
CA GLU A 147 -11.88 13.32 7.63
C GLU A 147 -11.11 13.88 6.43
N VAL A 148 -10.65 13.02 5.52
CA VAL A 148 -9.99 13.46 4.27
C VAL A 148 -10.99 14.23 3.40
N ALA A 149 -12.21 13.72 3.23
CA ALA A 149 -13.25 14.38 2.43
C ALA A 149 -13.60 15.77 3.01
N ARG A 150 -13.75 15.87 4.33
CA ARG A 150 -13.99 17.15 5.03
C ARG A 150 -12.85 18.13 4.82
N ALA A 151 -11.60 17.67 4.95
CA ALA A 151 -10.42 18.51 4.79
C ALA A 151 -10.23 19.02 3.35
N ALA A 152 -10.58 18.18 2.37
CA ALA A 152 -10.51 18.51 0.94
C ALA A 152 -11.75 19.25 0.43
N GLY A 153 -12.82 19.37 1.22
CA GLY A 153 -14.11 19.90 0.78
C GLY A 153 -14.83 19.02 -0.24
N ALA A 154 -14.47 17.71 -0.32
CA ALA A 154 -15.03 16.77 -1.27
C ALA A 154 -16.47 16.36 -0.89
N GLN A 155 -17.41 16.50 -1.80
CA GLN A 155 -18.83 16.19 -1.65
C GLN A 155 -19.31 15.08 -2.62
N GLY A 156 -18.41 14.54 -3.43
CA GLY A 156 -18.65 13.38 -4.27
C GLY A 156 -18.66 12.07 -3.47
N PRO A 157 -18.49 10.90 -4.13
CA PRO A 157 -18.50 9.61 -3.46
C PRO A 157 -17.40 9.49 -2.41
N VAL A 158 -17.73 8.98 -1.21
CA VAL A 158 -16.76 8.72 -0.13
C VAL A 158 -16.92 7.28 0.34
N ALA A 159 -15.81 6.52 0.32
CA ALA A 159 -15.80 5.11 0.73
C ALA A 159 -14.53 4.71 1.46
N LEU A 160 -14.62 3.65 2.27
CA LEU A 160 -13.48 2.92 2.79
C LEU A 160 -13.58 1.45 2.39
N VAL A 161 -12.49 0.90 1.84
CA VAL A 161 -12.37 -0.49 1.38
C VAL A 161 -11.49 -1.27 2.35
N SER A 162 -11.94 -2.45 2.78
CA SER A 162 -11.18 -3.32 3.66
C SER A 162 -11.14 -4.75 3.11
N THR A 163 -10.02 -5.10 2.49
CA THR A 163 -9.73 -6.40 1.88
C THR A 163 -8.35 -6.92 2.34
N GLY A 164 -8.03 -6.70 3.63
CA GLY A 164 -6.73 -7.06 4.18
C GLY A 164 -5.58 -6.33 3.50
N CYS A 165 -4.52 -7.06 3.13
CA CYS A 165 -3.33 -6.46 2.54
C CYS A 165 -3.54 -5.93 1.11
N THR A 166 -4.66 -6.22 0.45
CA THR A 166 -5.00 -5.67 -0.87
C THR A 166 -5.84 -4.38 -0.81
N SER A 167 -6.22 -3.94 0.40
CA SER A 167 -7.13 -2.78 0.59
C SER A 167 -6.72 -1.54 -0.20
N GLY A 168 -5.43 -1.25 -0.30
CA GLY A 168 -4.90 -0.10 -1.02
C GLY A 168 -5.10 -0.22 -2.53
N LEU A 169 -4.79 -1.38 -3.12
CA LEU A 169 -5.03 -1.64 -4.54
C LEU A 169 -6.52 -1.62 -4.86
N ASP A 170 -7.33 -2.26 -4.03
CA ASP A 170 -8.79 -2.37 -4.24
C ASP A 170 -9.48 -1.01 -4.06
N ALA A 171 -9.01 -0.17 -3.13
CA ALA A 171 -9.52 1.20 -2.96
C ALA A 171 -9.19 2.08 -4.18
N ILE A 172 -7.97 1.99 -4.70
CA ILE A 172 -7.57 2.70 -5.91
C ILE A 172 -8.37 2.18 -7.12
N GLY A 173 -8.52 0.86 -7.27
CA GLY A 173 -9.34 0.25 -8.32
C GLY A 173 -10.79 0.73 -8.27
N HIS A 174 -11.40 0.76 -7.08
CA HIS A 174 -12.75 1.30 -6.91
C HIS A 174 -12.84 2.79 -7.29
N ALA A 175 -11.85 3.60 -6.94
CA ALA A 175 -11.81 5.01 -7.33
C ALA A 175 -11.69 5.17 -8.86
N VAL A 176 -10.91 4.31 -9.52
CA VAL A 176 -10.80 4.26 -10.99
C VAL A 176 -12.16 4.00 -11.62
N ASP A 177 -12.93 3.05 -11.10
CA ASP A 177 -14.27 2.75 -11.60
C ASP A 177 -15.21 3.95 -11.45
N LEU A 178 -15.21 4.64 -10.31
CA LEU A 178 -16.00 5.85 -10.08
C LEU A 178 -15.68 6.98 -11.08
N VAL A 179 -14.40 7.14 -11.45
CA VAL A 179 -14.02 8.11 -12.50
C VAL A 179 -14.46 7.62 -13.88
N ARG A 180 -14.25 6.34 -14.19
CA ARG A 180 -14.60 5.74 -15.49
C ARG A 180 -16.08 5.80 -15.79
N GLU A 181 -16.94 5.56 -14.80
CA GLU A 181 -18.39 5.66 -14.94
C GLU A 181 -18.93 7.10 -14.91
N GLY A 182 -18.10 8.08 -14.53
CA GLY A 182 -18.45 9.50 -14.50
C GLY A 182 -19.08 10.00 -13.21
N SER A 183 -19.07 9.22 -12.14
CA SER A 183 -19.55 9.64 -10.81
C SER A 183 -18.65 10.72 -10.19
N ALA A 184 -17.37 10.74 -10.55
CA ALA A 184 -16.41 11.78 -10.19
C ALA A 184 -15.51 12.15 -11.38
N ASP A 185 -14.87 13.33 -11.34
CA ASP A 185 -13.80 13.71 -12.25
C ASP A 185 -12.44 13.64 -11.56
N VAL A 186 -12.43 13.79 -10.24
CA VAL A 186 -11.26 13.71 -9.37
C VAL A 186 -11.55 12.79 -8.19
N MET A 187 -10.62 11.91 -7.87
CA MET A 187 -10.69 11.08 -6.66
C MET A 187 -9.39 11.21 -5.86
N LEU A 188 -9.51 11.47 -4.58
CA LEU A 188 -8.42 11.25 -3.63
C LEU A 188 -8.46 9.77 -3.24
N ALA A 189 -7.54 8.99 -3.78
CA ALA A 189 -7.55 7.54 -3.64
C ALA A 189 -6.25 7.02 -3.05
N GLY A 190 -6.34 6.05 -2.17
CA GLY A 190 -5.16 5.48 -1.54
C GLY A 190 -5.49 4.60 -0.36
N ALA A 191 -4.55 4.51 0.59
CA ALA A 191 -4.78 3.72 1.81
C ALA A 191 -3.90 4.21 2.95
N THR A 192 -4.35 3.95 4.16
CA THR A 192 -3.65 4.33 5.40
C THR A 192 -3.72 3.21 6.43
N GLU A 193 -2.64 3.03 7.18
CA GLU A 193 -2.56 2.04 8.25
C GLU A 193 -1.54 2.44 9.31
N ALA A 194 -1.90 2.35 10.58
CA ALA A 194 -1.00 2.52 11.71
C ALA A 194 -1.12 1.30 12.67
N PRO A 195 -0.65 0.12 12.23
CA PRO A 195 -0.97 -1.13 12.90
C PRO A 195 0.03 -1.52 13.99
N ILE A 196 1.04 -0.69 14.28
CA ILE A 196 2.10 -1.03 15.23
C ILE A 196 1.61 -0.81 16.66
N THR A 197 0.78 -1.73 17.14
CA THR A 197 0.18 -1.74 18.48
C THR A 197 0.37 -3.11 19.14
N PRO A 198 0.28 -3.19 20.49
CA PRO A 198 0.39 -4.47 21.21
C PRO A 198 -0.60 -5.53 20.73
N ILE A 199 -1.86 -5.14 20.49
CA ILE A 199 -2.89 -6.11 20.06
C ILE A 199 -2.61 -6.66 18.65
N THR A 200 -2.18 -5.82 17.73
CA THR A 200 -1.81 -6.25 16.37
C THR A 200 -0.59 -7.16 16.40
N ALA A 201 0.44 -6.79 17.18
CA ALA A 201 1.62 -7.62 17.35
C ALA A 201 1.25 -9.00 17.92
N ALA A 202 0.37 -9.06 18.92
CA ALA A 202 -0.12 -10.32 19.50
C ALA A 202 -0.86 -11.18 18.47
N CYS A 203 -1.71 -10.58 17.60
CA CYS A 203 -2.42 -11.31 16.55
C CYS A 203 -1.45 -11.99 15.57
N PHE A 204 -0.43 -11.26 15.09
CA PHE A 204 0.53 -11.83 14.14
C PHE A 204 1.53 -12.77 14.78
N ASP A 205 1.90 -12.57 16.05
CA ASP A 205 2.71 -13.52 16.80
C ASP A 205 1.97 -14.84 17.03
N ALA A 206 0.67 -14.82 17.29
CA ALA A 206 -0.16 -16.01 17.46
C ALA A 206 -0.13 -16.94 16.24
N ILE A 207 -0.12 -16.38 15.03
CA ILE A 207 -0.02 -17.14 13.77
C ILE A 207 1.42 -17.27 13.25
N ARG A 208 2.40 -16.76 13.98
CA ARG A 208 3.84 -16.82 13.65
C ARG A 208 4.17 -16.28 12.25
N ALA A 209 3.53 -15.19 11.83
CA ALA A 209 3.69 -14.64 10.50
C ALA A 209 4.84 -13.64 10.39
N THR A 210 5.26 -13.04 11.52
CA THR A 210 6.28 -12.00 11.58
C THR A 210 7.69 -12.54 11.76
N SER A 211 8.67 -11.80 11.21
CA SER A 211 10.09 -12.11 11.33
C SER A 211 10.55 -12.03 12.79
N THR A 212 11.41 -12.97 13.17
CA THR A 212 12.07 -13.02 14.50
C THR A 212 13.54 -12.64 14.46
N ARG A 213 14.00 -11.97 13.41
CA ARG A 213 15.38 -11.46 13.29
C ARG A 213 15.58 -10.20 14.14
N ASN A 214 15.41 -10.36 15.46
CA ASN A 214 15.45 -9.25 16.41
C ASN A 214 16.84 -8.68 16.63
N ASP A 215 17.89 -9.50 16.43
CA ASP A 215 19.29 -9.11 16.66
C ASP A 215 19.87 -8.29 15.52
N ASP A 216 19.23 -8.32 14.33
CA ASP A 216 19.60 -7.56 13.16
C ASP A 216 18.32 -7.00 12.46
N PRO A 217 17.65 -6.02 13.08
CA PRO A 217 16.38 -5.48 12.59
C PRO A 217 16.48 -4.91 11.17
N ALA A 218 17.60 -4.31 10.82
CA ALA A 218 17.81 -3.68 9.52
C ALA A 218 17.70 -4.67 8.36
N THR A 219 18.02 -5.94 8.58
CA THR A 219 17.94 -7.00 7.57
C THR A 219 16.77 -7.96 7.77
N ALA A 220 15.81 -7.62 8.65
CA ALA A 220 14.71 -8.52 9.01
C ALA A 220 13.70 -8.71 7.87
N SER A 221 13.41 -7.67 7.09
CA SER A 221 12.55 -7.75 5.91
C SER A 221 13.39 -8.14 4.68
N ARG A 222 13.23 -9.39 4.20
CA ARG A 222 14.04 -9.97 3.12
C ARG A 222 13.25 -10.85 2.17
N PRO A 223 12.33 -10.25 1.39
CA PRO A 223 11.57 -10.99 0.40
C PRO A 223 12.48 -11.78 -0.55
N PHE A 224 12.04 -13.00 -0.93
CA PHE A 224 12.71 -13.92 -1.86
C PHE A 224 14.08 -14.46 -1.40
N ASP A 225 14.60 -14.03 -0.26
CA ASP A 225 15.84 -14.55 0.32
C ASP A 225 15.61 -15.93 0.95
N ALA A 226 16.56 -16.85 0.79
CA ALA A 226 16.49 -18.22 1.31
C ALA A 226 16.32 -18.25 2.83
N THR A 227 16.88 -17.26 3.53
CA THR A 227 16.86 -17.15 5.00
C THR A 227 15.69 -16.34 5.56
N ARG A 228 14.72 -15.95 4.72
CA ARG A 228 13.50 -15.23 5.16
C ARG A 228 12.68 -16.07 6.14
N ASN A 229 12.09 -15.43 7.11
CA ASN A 229 11.37 -16.12 8.19
C ASN A 229 10.06 -15.43 8.62
N GLY A 230 9.51 -14.57 7.78
CA GLY A 230 8.28 -13.82 8.02
C GLY A 230 8.38 -12.37 7.55
N PHE A 231 7.26 -11.67 7.54
CA PHE A 231 7.25 -10.24 7.22
C PHE A 231 7.62 -9.38 8.42
N VAL A 232 8.00 -8.13 8.18
CA VAL A 232 8.17 -7.10 9.21
C VAL A 232 6.98 -6.17 9.16
N LEU A 233 6.29 -5.96 10.28
CA LEU A 233 5.16 -5.05 10.37
C LEU A 233 5.62 -3.61 10.09
N GLY A 234 4.91 -2.90 9.24
CA GLY A 234 5.14 -1.50 8.91
C GLY A 234 3.88 -0.66 9.11
N GLU A 235 4.01 0.64 9.02
CA GLU A 235 2.91 1.59 9.00
C GLU A 235 3.08 2.57 7.84
N GLY A 236 2.06 3.33 7.50
CA GLY A 236 2.17 4.39 6.50
C GLY A 236 0.88 4.65 5.75
N CYS A 237 1.01 5.50 4.75
CA CYS A 237 -0.08 5.94 3.89
C CYS A 237 0.46 6.40 2.55
N ALA A 238 -0.29 6.16 1.48
CA ALA A 238 -0.18 6.94 0.27
C ALA A 238 -1.57 7.39 -0.19
N VAL A 239 -1.67 8.62 -0.64
CA VAL A 239 -2.84 9.17 -1.30
C VAL A 239 -2.41 9.68 -2.67
N LEU A 240 -3.21 9.32 -3.68
CA LEU A 240 -3.03 9.73 -5.06
C LEU A 240 -4.19 10.64 -5.46
N VAL A 241 -3.93 11.66 -6.26
CA VAL A 241 -4.96 12.38 -6.99
C VAL A 241 -5.16 11.65 -8.32
N LEU A 242 -6.31 11.01 -8.46
CA LEU A 242 -6.74 10.38 -9.70
C LEU A 242 -7.66 11.34 -10.46
N GLU A 243 -7.37 11.55 -11.73
CA GLU A 243 -8.18 12.43 -12.58
C GLU A 243 -8.61 11.74 -13.88
N GLU A 244 -9.77 12.15 -14.39
CA GLU A 244 -10.12 11.87 -15.78
C GLU A 244 -9.08 12.53 -16.70
N TYR A 245 -8.55 11.76 -17.65
CA TYR A 245 -7.44 12.19 -18.51
C TYR A 245 -7.68 13.50 -19.25
N GLY A 246 -8.89 13.69 -19.82
CA GLY A 246 -9.24 14.92 -20.49
C GLY A 246 -9.35 16.10 -19.53
N HIS A 247 -9.80 15.88 -18.29
CA HIS A 247 -9.81 16.87 -17.23
C HIS A 247 -8.38 17.31 -16.89
N ALA A 248 -7.47 16.38 -16.62
CA ALA A 248 -6.07 16.64 -16.34
C ALA A 248 -5.38 17.41 -17.47
N ARG A 249 -5.58 16.98 -18.73
CA ARG A 249 -5.01 17.62 -19.91
C ARG A 249 -5.50 19.06 -20.12
N ARG A 250 -6.79 19.34 -19.92
CA ARG A 250 -7.34 20.70 -20.08
C ARG A 250 -6.73 21.72 -19.13
N ARG A 251 -6.34 21.30 -17.92
CA ARG A 251 -5.70 22.19 -16.96
C ARG A 251 -4.16 22.19 -17.01
N GLY A 252 -3.56 21.41 -17.93
CA GLY A 252 -2.11 21.28 -18.07
C GLY A 252 -1.44 20.57 -16.90
N ALA A 253 -2.13 19.59 -16.29
CA ALA A 253 -1.59 18.82 -15.17
C ALA A 253 -0.33 18.06 -15.57
N HIS A 254 0.61 17.94 -14.62
CA HIS A 254 1.59 16.86 -14.66
C HIS A 254 0.86 15.52 -14.53
N ILE A 255 1.29 14.51 -15.26
CA ILE A 255 0.72 13.16 -15.22
C ILE A 255 1.87 12.17 -15.00
N TYR A 256 1.88 11.53 -13.85
CA TYR A 256 2.86 10.50 -13.49
C TYR A 256 2.67 9.20 -14.26
N ALA A 257 1.44 8.73 -14.29
CA ALA A 257 1.07 7.47 -14.93
C ALA A 257 -0.44 7.41 -15.21
N GLU A 258 -0.84 6.49 -16.08
CA GLU A 258 -2.25 6.07 -16.26
C GLU A 258 -2.47 4.73 -15.54
N ILE A 259 -3.60 4.57 -14.86
CA ILE A 259 -4.05 3.27 -14.37
C ILE A 259 -4.83 2.60 -15.51
N ALA A 260 -4.12 1.73 -16.24
CA ALA A 260 -4.61 1.12 -17.46
C ALA A 260 -5.52 -0.09 -17.21
N GLY A 261 -5.24 -0.87 -16.16
CA GLY A 261 -6.04 -2.05 -15.81
C GLY A 261 -5.99 -2.39 -14.33
N PHE A 262 -7.08 -2.94 -13.82
CA PHE A 262 -7.20 -3.44 -12.45
C PHE A 262 -8.06 -4.69 -12.43
N ALA A 263 -7.68 -5.68 -11.64
CA ALA A 263 -8.52 -6.85 -11.39
C ALA A 263 -8.26 -7.44 -10.01
N SER A 264 -9.31 -8.00 -9.41
CA SER A 264 -9.27 -8.69 -8.14
C SER A 264 -9.86 -10.10 -8.27
N ARG A 265 -9.33 -11.05 -7.49
CA ARG A 265 -9.78 -12.44 -7.41
C ARG A 265 -9.76 -12.90 -5.96
N SER A 266 -10.50 -13.98 -5.67
CA SER A 266 -10.45 -14.67 -4.38
C SER A 266 -9.97 -16.10 -4.57
N ASN A 267 -9.15 -16.63 -3.65
CA ASN A 267 -8.72 -18.02 -3.71
C ASN A 267 -9.76 -19.00 -3.17
N ALA A 268 -10.74 -18.53 -2.39
CA ALA A 268 -11.79 -19.38 -1.76
C ALA A 268 -11.22 -20.67 -1.13
N TYR A 269 -10.00 -20.60 -0.59
CA TYR A 269 -9.25 -21.78 -0.17
C TYR A 269 -9.02 -21.81 1.35
N HIS A 270 -8.42 -20.76 1.91
CA HIS A 270 -8.05 -20.69 3.33
C HIS A 270 -7.88 -19.24 3.77
N MET A 271 -8.14 -18.94 5.06
CA MET A 271 -8.04 -17.56 5.59
C MET A 271 -6.64 -16.95 5.49
N THR A 272 -5.59 -17.74 5.62
CA THR A 272 -4.19 -17.27 5.57
C THR A 272 -3.32 -18.08 4.62
N GLY A 273 -3.83 -19.21 4.11
CA GLY A 273 -3.10 -20.10 3.24
C GLY A 273 -3.25 -19.73 1.77
N LEU A 274 -2.17 -19.93 1.01
CA LEU A 274 -2.12 -19.75 -0.43
C LEU A 274 -1.88 -21.09 -1.12
N ARG A 275 -2.46 -21.27 -2.30
CA ARG A 275 -2.15 -22.42 -3.16
C ARG A 275 -0.76 -22.24 -3.75
N PRO A 276 0.10 -23.26 -3.71
CA PRO A 276 1.48 -23.10 -4.17
C PRO A 276 1.62 -22.84 -5.68
N ASP A 277 0.58 -23.08 -6.45
CA ASP A 277 0.58 -22.98 -7.92
C ASP A 277 0.24 -21.57 -8.46
N GLY A 278 -0.11 -20.59 -7.63
CA GLY A 278 -0.30 -19.20 -8.01
C GLY A 278 -1.48 -18.90 -8.94
N VAL A 279 -2.44 -19.81 -9.08
CA VAL A 279 -3.52 -19.72 -10.09
C VAL A 279 -4.37 -18.47 -9.95
N GLU A 280 -4.78 -18.13 -8.74
CA GLU A 280 -5.70 -17.03 -8.50
C GLU A 280 -5.04 -15.67 -8.75
N MET A 281 -3.78 -15.50 -8.32
CA MET A 281 -3.01 -14.30 -8.60
C MET A 281 -2.70 -14.19 -10.11
N ALA A 282 -2.34 -15.30 -10.76
CA ALA A 282 -2.15 -15.31 -12.21
C ALA A 282 -3.43 -14.90 -12.96
N ALA A 283 -4.61 -15.36 -12.50
CA ALA A 283 -5.88 -14.96 -13.08
C ALA A 283 -6.21 -13.46 -12.86
N ALA A 284 -5.80 -12.89 -11.72
CA ALA A 284 -5.91 -11.45 -11.49
C ALA A 284 -4.98 -10.66 -12.43
N ILE A 285 -3.73 -11.10 -12.58
CA ILE A 285 -2.75 -10.48 -13.49
C ILE A 285 -3.26 -10.53 -14.94
N THR A 286 -3.70 -11.69 -15.41
CA THR A 286 -4.21 -11.85 -16.79
C THR A 286 -5.39 -10.91 -17.03
N ALA A 287 -6.36 -10.84 -16.10
CA ALA A 287 -7.51 -9.96 -16.24
C ALA A 287 -7.12 -8.46 -16.23
N ALA A 288 -6.14 -8.06 -15.45
CA ALA A 288 -5.63 -6.68 -15.46
C ALA A 288 -4.91 -6.34 -16.77
N LEU A 289 -4.13 -7.29 -17.34
CA LEU A 289 -3.50 -7.16 -18.67
C LEU A 289 -4.55 -7.04 -19.78
N ASP A 290 -5.60 -7.88 -19.74
CA ASP A 290 -6.70 -7.84 -20.70
C ASP A 290 -7.42 -6.47 -20.67
N GLU A 291 -7.71 -5.95 -19.47
CA GLU A 291 -8.31 -4.63 -19.31
C GLU A 291 -7.40 -3.51 -19.85
N ALA A 292 -6.09 -3.59 -19.55
CA ALA A 292 -5.09 -2.67 -20.07
C ALA A 292 -4.83 -2.83 -21.59
N ARG A 293 -5.32 -3.91 -22.19
CA ARG A 293 -5.03 -4.31 -23.59
C ARG A 293 -3.54 -4.43 -23.87
N LEU A 294 -2.80 -4.96 -22.92
CA LEU A 294 -1.36 -5.17 -23.02
C LEU A 294 -1.04 -6.66 -23.08
N ALA A 295 -0.11 -7.02 -23.99
CA ALA A 295 0.48 -8.34 -23.96
C ALA A 295 1.46 -8.47 -22.78
N PRO A 296 1.64 -9.67 -22.22
CA PRO A 296 2.54 -9.88 -21.07
C PRO A 296 3.98 -9.37 -21.29
N ASP A 297 4.49 -9.45 -22.51
CA ASP A 297 5.83 -9.02 -22.92
C ASP A 297 6.02 -7.48 -22.94
N ARG A 298 4.95 -6.73 -22.68
CA ARG A 298 5.01 -5.26 -22.59
C ARG A 298 5.25 -4.74 -21.17
N ILE A 299 5.28 -5.62 -20.18
CA ILE A 299 5.58 -5.24 -18.80
C ILE A 299 7.08 -5.05 -18.63
N ASP A 300 7.51 -3.86 -18.24
CA ASP A 300 8.92 -3.51 -18.06
C ASP A 300 9.42 -3.73 -16.64
N TYR A 301 8.50 -3.74 -15.66
CA TYR A 301 8.80 -3.92 -14.24
C TYR A 301 7.61 -4.55 -13.51
N VAL A 302 7.89 -5.43 -12.56
CA VAL A 302 6.91 -6.00 -11.64
C VAL A 302 7.23 -5.59 -10.21
N ASN A 303 6.33 -4.81 -9.59
CA ASN A 303 6.34 -4.58 -8.16
C ASN A 303 5.58 -5.72 -7.48
N ALA A 304 6.30 -6.57 -6.80
CA ALA A 304 5.78 -7.78 -6.20
C ALA A 304 5.12 -7.53 -4.83
N HIS A 305 4.16 -8.35 -4.46
CA HIS A 305 3.70 -8.39 -3.08
C HIS A 305 4.86 -8.74 -2.13
N GLY A 306 5.66 -9.76 -2.44
CA GLY A 306 6.94 -10.04 -1.81
C GLY A 306 6.97 -9.81 -0.31
N SER A 307 6.18 -10.57 0.46
CA SER A 307 6.03 -10.32 1.89
C SER A 307 7.22 -10.80 2.75
N GLY A 308 8.11 -11.61 2.21
CA GLY A 308 9.19 -12.25 2.97
C GLY A 308 8.72 -13.50 3.73
N THR A 309 7.54 -14.03 3.41
CA THR A 309 7.08 -15.32 3.91
C THR A 309 7.41 -16.44 2.90
N LYS A 310 7.76 -17.62 3.41
CA LYS A 310 8.13 -18.74 2.52
C LYS A 310 6.98 -19.16 1.58
N GLN A 311 5.74 -19.05 2.03
CA GLN A 311 4.58 -19.47 1.27
C GLN A 311 4.24 -18.44 0.18
N ASN A 312 4.14 -17.16 0.54
CA ASN A 312 3.75 -16.11 -0.41
C ASN A 312 4.76 -15.99 -1.56
N ASP A 313 6.04 -15.89 -1.23
CA ASP A 313 7.06 -15.59 -2.23
C ASP A 313 7.17 -16.71 -3.31
N LYS A 314 6.92 -17.96 -2.92
CA LYS A 314 6.83 -19.09 -3.87
C LYS A 314 5.55 -19.04 -4.71
N HIS A 315 4.39 -18.82 -4.07
CA HIS A 315 3.10 -18.68 -4.73
C HIS A 315 3.14 -17.59 -5.79
N GLU A 316 3.70 -16.47 -5.46
CA GLU A 316 3.82 -15.30 -6.34
C GLU A 316 4.78 -15.55 -7.51
N THR A 317 5.92 -16.20 -7.26
CA THR A 317 6.85 -16.65 -8.31
C THR A 317 6.13 -17.50 -9.36
N GLU A 318 5.34 -18.48 -8.93
CA GLU A 318 4.58 -19.32 -9.84
C GLU A 318 3.46 -18.55 -10.57
N ALA A 319 2.84 -17.57 -9.90
CA ALA A 319 1.83 -16.71 -10.53
C ALA A 319 2.43 -15.88 -11.67
N PHE A 320 3.61 -15.30 -11.48
CA PHE A 320 4.31 -14.54 -12.53
C PHE A 320 4.66 -15.42 -13.72
N LYS A 321 5.21 -16.62 -13.49
CA LYS A 321 5.51 -17.59 -14.56
C LYS A 321 4.27 -17.96 -15.37
N ARG A 322 3.12 -18.16 -14.70
CA ARG A 322 1.85 -18.49 -15.37
C ARG A 322 1.31 -17.33 -16.21
N ALA A 323 1.31 -16.11 -15.65
CA ALA A 323 0.69 -14.97 -16.30
C ALA A 323 1.58 -14.34 -17.37
N LEU A 324 2.90 -14.29 -17.15
CA LEU A 324 3.84 -13.62 -18.04
C LEU A 324 4.61 -14.60 -18.96
N GLY A 325 4.50 -15.90 -18.72
CA GLY A 325 5.17 -16.92 -19.51
C GLY A 325 6.70 -16.78 -19.48
N GLN A 326 7.35 -16.87 -20.64
CA GLN A 326 8.80 -16.73 -20.73
C GLN A 326 9.30 -15.34 -20.30
N HIS A 327 8.49 -14.31 -20.49
CA HIS A 327 8.83 -12.94 -20.10
C HIS A 327 9.05 -12.77 -18.59
N ALA A 328 8.47 -13.64 -17.75
CA ALA A 328 8.71 -13.64 -16.30
C ALA A 328 10.20 -13.76 -15.93
N TYR A 329 11.01 -14.42 -16.77
CA TYR A 329 12.45 -14.58 -16.56
C TYR A 329 13.31 -13.41 -17.07
N GLU A 330 12.69 -12.46 -17.78
CA GLU A 330 13.37 -11.35 -18.45
C GLU A 330 13.04 -9.99 -17.78
N VAL A 331 11.85 -9.90 -17.17
CA VAL A 331 11.37 -8.70 -16.50
C VAL A 331 11.95 -8.60 -15.09
N PRO A 332 12.48 -7.43 -14.67
CA PRO A 332 12.89 -7.23 -13.30
C PRO A 332 11.66 -7.22 -12.36
N VAL A 333 11.80 -7.92 -11.25
CA VAL A 333 10.83 -7.95 -10.16
C VAL A 333 11.46 -7.33 -8.93
N SER A 334 10.74 -6.60 -8.09
CA SER A 334 11.25 -6.26 -6.76
C SER A 334 10.13 -6.10 -5.72
N SER A 335 10.49 -6.15 -4.44
CA SER A 335 9.58 -5.85 -3.35
C SER A 335 10.12 -4.73 -2.48
N ILE A 336 9.41 -3.60 -2.48
CA ILE A 336 9.74 -2.45 -1.63
C ILE A 336 9.53 -2.74 -0.15
N LYS A 337 8.81 -3.81 0.21
CA LYS A 337 8.66 -4.25 1.61
C LYS A 337 10.00 -4.61 2.26
N SER A 338 11.01 -4.93 1.47
CA SER A 338 12.38 -5.11 1.96
C SER A 338 12.91 -3.87 2.69
N MET A 339 12.43 -2.69 2.32
CA MET A 339 12.88 -1.39 2.84
C MET A 339 11.92 -0.77 3.85
N ILE A 340 10.61 -0.88 3.61
CA ILE A 340 9.56 -0.21 4.40
C ILE A 340 8.69 -1.18 5.22
N GLY A 341 8.99 -2.48 5.25
CA GLY A 341 8.13 -3.47 5.89
C GLY A 341 6.78 -3.62 5.20
N HIS A 342 5.84 -4.25 5.88
CA HIS A 342 4.49 -4.53 5.38
C HIS A 342 3.45 -3.74 6.19
N SER A 343 2.95 -2.65 5.63
CA SER A 343 1.94 -1.80 6.23
C SER A 343 0.50 -2.27 5.98
N LEU A 344 0.29 -3.58 5.89
CA LEU A 344 -1.01 -4.23 5.74
C LEU A 344 -1.87 -3.56 4.64
N GLY A 345 -3.00 -2.94 5.02
CA GLY A 345 -3.91 -2.32 4.07
C GLY A 345 -3.32 -1.15 3.29
N ALA A 346 -2.36 -0.42 3.86
CA ALA A 346 -1.74 0.73 3.18
C ALA A 346 -0.71 0.34 2.12
N ILE A 347 -0.17 -0.89 2.18
CA ILE A 347 1.00 -1.24 1.36
C ILE A 347 0.72 -1.12 -0.14
N GLY A 348 -0.47 -1.53 -0.61
CA GLY A 348 -0.82 -1.45 -2.03
C GLY A 348 -0.80 -0.02 -2.57
N ALA A 349 -1.21 0.96 -1.77
CA ALA A 349 -1.16 2.37 -2.18
C ALA A 349 0.27 2.90 -2.24
N LEU A 350 1.14 2.52 -1.29
CA LEU A 350 2.57 2.83 -1.32
C LEU A 350 3.25 2.18 -2.54
N GLU A 351 2.86 0.97 -2.90
CA GLU A 351 3.34 0.26 -4.08
C GLU A 351 2.91 0.96 -5.38
N VAL A 352 1.66 1.43 -5.47
CA VAL A 352 1.21 2.21 -6.65
C VAL A 352 1.98 3.52 -6.75
N ALA A 353 2.21 4.23 -5.64
CA ALA A 353 3.04 5.43 -5.63
C ALA A 353 4.48 5.12 -6.10
N ALA A 354 5.09 4.04 -5.62
CA ALA A 354 6.42 3.61 -6.06
C ALA A 354 6.45 3.24 -7.56
N CYS A 355 5.40 2.60 -8.08
CA CYS A 355 5.28 2.26 -9.50
C CYS A 355 5.15 3.52 -10.38
N ALA A 356 4.35 4.50 -9.97
CA ALA A 356 4.23 5.77 -10.68
C ALA A 356 5.56 6.53 -10.73
N LEU A 357 6.29 6.55 -9.60
CA LEU A 357 7.63 7.14 -9.55
C LEU A 357 8.68 6.33 -10.34
N ALA A 358 8.53 5.00 -10.44
CA ALA A 358 9.40 4.18 -11.28
C ALA A 358 9.24 4.51 -12.78
N ILE A 359 8.02 4.78 -13.23
CA ILE A 359 7.73 5.27 -14.58
C ILE A 359 8.33 6.66 -14.77
N GLU A 360 8.07 7.60 -13.87
CA GLU A 360 8.56 8.99 -13.94
C GLU A 360 10.09 9.09 -14.03
N HIS A 361 10.80 8.22 -13.30
CA HIS A 361 12.26 8.30 -13.16
C HIS A 361 13.04 7.22 -13.91
N ASP A 362 12.39 6.39 -14.69
CA ASP A 362 13.01 5.26 -15.39
C ASP A 362 13.94 4.44 -14.47
N THR A 363 13.43 4.11 -13.28
CA THR A 363 14.23 3.45 -12.25
C THR A 363 13.44 2.37 -11.53
N VAL A 364 13.98 1.16 -11.50
CA VAL A 364 13.43 0.02 -10.75
C VAL A 364 14.07 -0.03 -9.36
N PRO A 365 13.30 0.14 -8.26
CA PRO A 365 13.81 -0.04 -6.91
C PRO A 365 14.28 -1.47 -6.65
N PRO A 366 15.27 -1.68 -5.76
CA PRO A 366 15.77 -3.02 -5.46
C PRO A 366 14.86 -3.77 -4.47
N THR A 367 15.05 -5.09 -4.38
CA THR A 367 14.76 -5.86 -3.19
C THR A 367 16.00 -5.78 -2.28
N ALA A 368 15.96 -4.88 -1.31
CA ALA A 368 17.02 -4.78 -0.30
C ALA A 368 17.06 -6.07 0.54
N ASN A 369 18.21 -6.38 1.14
CA ASN A 369 18.42 -7.58 1.96
C ASN A 369 18.29 -8.94 1.22
N LEU A 370 18.18 -8.95 -0.11
CA LEU A 370 18.24 -10.17 -0.90
C LEU A 370 19.70 -10.53 -1.20
N HIS A 371 20.32 -11.27 -0.27
CA HIS A 371 21.73 -11.70 -0.37
C HIS A 371 21.85 -13.13 -0.88
N GLU A 372 20.93 -14.00 -0.48
CA GLU A 372 20.89 -15.43 -0.81
C GLU A 372 19.56 -15.76 -1.49
N PRO A 373 19.44 -15.64 -2.82
CA PRO A 373 18.19 -15.96 -3.52
C PRO A 373 17.71 -17.38 -3.21
N ASP A 374 16.41 -17.54 -2.87
CA ASP A 374 15.81 -18.86 -2.70
C ASP A 374 15.71 -19.55 -4.07
N PRO A 375 16.29 -20.77 -4.26
CA PRO A 375 16.16 -21.49 -5.53
C PRO A 375 14.74 -21.77 -5.99
N ALA A 376 13.75 -21.72 -5.08
CA ALA A 376 12.34 -21.82 -5.43
C ALA A 376 11.70 -20.49 -5.89
N CYS A 377 12.48 -19.40 -5.84
CA CYS A 377 12.13 -18.07 -6.33
C CYS A 377 13.18 -17.68 -7.38
N ASP A 378 13.09 -18.26 -8.56
CA ASP A 378 14.14 -18.30 -9.60
C ASP A 378 13.99 -17.21 -10.69
N LEU A 379 13.32 -16.10 -10.36
CA LEU A 379 13.21 -14.91 -11.23
C LEU A 379 14.24 -13.84 -10.86
N ASP A 380 14.31 -12.77 -11.67
CA ASP A 380 15.20 -11.63 -11.39
C ASP A 380 14.55 -10.67 -10.37
N TYR A 381 14.80 -10.86 -9.09
CA TYR A 381 14.23 -10.04 -8.01
C TYR A 381 15.00 -8.75 -7.72
N THR A 382 15.78 -8.24 -8.64
CA THR A 382 16.53 -6.97 -8.54
C THR A 382 17.25 -6.83 -7.21
N PRO A 383 18.25 -7.67 -6.89
CA PRO A 383 18.87 -7.70 -5.57
C PRO A 383 19.68 -6.43 -5.28
N LEU A 384 19.55 -5.91 -4.06
CA LEU A 384 20.39 -4.95 -3.36
C LEU A 384 20.45 -3.53 -3.96
N THR A 385 20.50 -3.36 -5.28
CA THR A 385 20.72 -2.05 -5.93
C THR A 385 19.66 -1.74 -6.96
N ALA A 386 19.20 -0.48 -6.97
CA ALA A 386 18.28 0.02 -7.99
C ALA A 386 18.90 -0.05 -9.39
N ARG A 387 18.04 -0.22 -10.40
CA ARG A 387 18.46 -0.29 -11.81
C ARG A 387 17.83 0.83 -12.61
N SER A 388 18.64 1.60 -13.33
CA SER A 388 18.13 2.49 -14.37
C SER A 388 17.62 1.65 -15.54
N ARG A 389 16.34 1.78 -15.84
CA ARG A 389 15.66 1.06 -16.91
C ARG A 389 14.43 1.85 -17.34
N ARG A 390 14.30 2.06 -18.64
CA ARG A 390 13.06 2.62 -19.19
C ARG A 390 11.87 1.76 -18.78
N THR A 391 10.86 2.40 -18.24
CA THR A 391 9.73 1.75 -17.59
C THR A 391 8.44 2.39 -18.08
N ASP A 392 7.90 1.87 -19.20
CA ASP A 392 6.67 2.38 -19.81
C ASP A 392 5.41 1.67 -19.27
N ALA A 393 5.56 0.44 -18.76
CA ALA A 393 4.45 -0.34 -18.18
C ALA A 393 4.89 -1.14 -16.96
N VAL A 394 4.15 -1.01 -15.87
CA VAL A 394 4.42 -1.65 -14.58
C VAL A 394 3.22 -2.47 -14.14
N LEU A 395 3.49 -3.70 -13.70
CA LEU A 395 2.55 -4.54 -12.97
C LEU A 395 2.81 -4.42 -11.47
N THR A 396 1.80 -4.14 -10.67
CA THR A 396 1.85 -4.33 -9.20
C THR A 396 0.79 -5.30 -8.75
N VAL A 397 1.11 -6.12 -7.75
CA VAL A 397 0.21 -7.17 -7.23
C VAL A 397 0.12 -7.14 -5.72
N GLY A 398 -1.04 -7.50 -5.19
CA GLY A 398 -1.30 -7.67 -3.77
C GLY A 398 -1.86 -9.05 -3.47
N SER A 399 -1.44 -9.61 -2.32
CA SER A 399 -1.96 -10.86 -1.77
C SER A 399 -2.37 -10.64 -0.32
N GLY A 400 -3.63 -10.87 0.00
CA GLY A 400 -4.21 -10.61 1.32
C GLY A 400 -4.72 -11.86 2.01
N PHE A 401 -4.60 -11.88 3.35
CA PHE A 401 -5.34 -12.84 4.16
C PHE A 401 -6.84 -12.71 3.89
N GLY A 402 -7.57 -13.82 3.90
CA GLY A 402 -8.94 -13.91 3.38
C GLY A 402 -8.98 -14.43 1.94
N GLY A 403 -7.83 -14.58 1.29
CA GLY A 403 -7.70 -15.10 -0.07
C GLY A 403 -7.77 -14.04 -1.17
N PHE A 404 -7.67 -12.77 -0.81
CA PHE A 404 -7.69 -11.66 -1.75
C PHE A 404 -6.42 -11.62 -2.60
N GLN A 405 -6.58 -11.47 -3.91
CA GLN A 405 -5.50 -11.35 -4.90
C GLN A 405 -5.85 -10.23 -5.86
N SER A 406 -5.05 -9.17 -5.89
CA SER A 406 -5.31 -8.00 -6.74
C SER A 406 -4.10 -7.70 -7.61
N ALA A 407 -4.35 -7.23 -8.83
CA ALA A 407 -3.33 -6.82 -9.79
C ALA A 407 -3.73 -5.49 -10.43
N MET A 408 -2.76 -4.61 -10.62
CA MET A 408 -2.95 -3.33 -11.27
C MET A 408 -1.84 -3.07 -12.27
N ILE A 409 -2.20 -2.52 -13.43
CA ILE A 409 -1.27 -2.11 -14.49
C ILE A 409 -1.24 -0.59 -14.54
N LEU A 410 -0.03 -0.04 -14.39
CA LEU A 410 0.25 1.38 -14.63
C LEU A 410 1.03 1.52 -15.92
N THR A 411 0.78 2.59 -16.68
CA THR A 411 1.50 2.87 -17.91
C THR A 411 1.91 4.33 -18.02
N ASP A 412 2.99 4.58 -18.76
CA ASP A 412 3.24 5.93 -19.26
C ASP A 412 2.02 6.39 -20.08
N PRO A 413 1.50 7.60 -19.88
CA PRO A 413 0.28 8.08 -20.55
C PRO A 413 0.41 8.21 -22.07
N GLY A 414 1.63 8.17 -22.59
CA GLY A 414 1.95 8.15 -24.03
C GLY A 414 2.03 6.76 -24.63
N LEU A 415 2.01 5.70 -23.80
CA LEU A 415 2.04 4.33 -24.30
C LEU A 415 0.75 4.00 -25.06
N THR A 416 0.90 3.66 -26.33
CA THR A 416 -0.24 3.27 -27.19
C THR A 416 -0.51 1.78 -27.00
N PRO A 417 -1.73 1.37 -26.63
CA PRO A 417 -2.13 -0.04 -26.67
C PRO A 417 -1.93 -0.64 -28.06
N LYS A 418 -1.64 -1.94 -28.15
CA LYS A 418 -1.63 -2.61 -29.48
C LYS A 418 -2.98 -2.37 -30.16
N ALA A 419 -2.95 -1.92 -31.42
CA ALA A 419 -4.13 -1.93 -32.27
C ALA A 419 -4.63 -3.38 -32.37
N GLU A 420 -5.94 -3.57 -32.23
CA GLU A 420 -6.57 -4.86 -32.52
C GLU A 420 -6.38 -5.12 -34.03
N ASP A 421 -5.67 -6.21 -34.38
CA ASP A 421 -5.62 -6.74 -35.75
C ASP A 421 -6.94 -7.48 -36.06
#